data_a678110b117b7da2d544e4e0705ae3ac
#
_entry.id   a678110b117b7da2d544e4e0705ae3ac
#
_cell.length_a   1.000
_cell.length_b   1.000
_cell.length_c   1.000
_cell.angle_alpha   90.00
_cell.angle_beta   90.00
_cell.angle_gamma   90.00
#
_symmetry.space_group_name_H-M   'P 1'
#
loop_
_entity.id
_entity.type
_entity.pdbx_description
1 polymer ?
#
loop_
_entity_poly.entity_id
_entity_poly.type
_entity_poly.pdbx_seq_one_letter_code
_entity_poly.pdbx_strand_id
1 'polypeptide(L)'
;YVSTGELRFTVTDSVELSLAQRLYPDLALAFELTEDQPVSWFTRRSEDESLYAMLIEFFGNIKQSGELSTLEEKYIGHIEAFDYVDTRAFIRALDDKLPKWAPLFQKYSEEFDWRLIAALAYQESHWKPAAKSPTGVRGMMMLTLPTAKSVGVTNRLDPEQSIRGGVEYLRRIVGRVPDSINEHEKIWFALASYNIGYGH
;
A
#
# COMPACT_ATOMS: atom_id res chain seq x y z
N TYR A 1 20.25 -7.33 11.57
CA TYR A 1 21.01 -8.41 12.23
C TYR A 1 20.14 -9.61 12.60
N VAL A 2 18.94 -9.43 13.19
CA VAL A 2 18.02 -10.58 13.45
C VAL A 2 17.50 -11.18 12.14
N SER A 3 17.12 -10.33 11.18
CA SER A 3 16.64 -10.75 9.85
C SER A 3 17.71 -11.46 9.01
N THR A 4 18.99 -11.17 9.25
CA THR A 4 20.13 -11.82 8.58
C THR A 4 20.64 -13.06 9.33
N GLY A 5 20.10 -13.34 10.52
CA GLY A 5 20.52 -14.47 11.36
C GLY A 5 21.80 -14.25 12.16
N GLU A 6 22.35 -13.03 12.14
CA GLU A 6 23.53 -12.67 12.94
C GLU A 6 23.20 -12.59 14.43
N LEU A 7 22.00 -12.17 14.78
CA LEU A 7 21.44 -12.19 16.13
C LEU A 7 20.21 -13.10 16.18
N ARG A 8 20.03 -13.80 17.27
CA ARG A 8 18.88 -14.69 17.45
C ARG A 8 17.62 -13.93 17.90
N PHE A 9 17.78 -12.85 18.64
CA PHE A 9 16.68 -12.00 19.14
C PHE A 9 17.22 -10.60 19.48
N THR A 10 16.32 -9.65 19.54
CA THR A 10 16.55 -8.28 20.00
C THR A 10 15.34 -7.80 20.80
N VAL A 11 15.47 -6.64 21.43
CA VAL A 11 14.37 -5.96 22.13
C VAL A 11 14.05 -4.67 21.38
N THR A 12 12.78 -4.44 21.12
CA THR A 12 12.27 -3.23 20.46
C THR A 12 10.85 -2.95 20.95
N ASP A 13 10.29 -1.79 20.64
CA ASP A 13 8.89 -1.52 20.90
C ASP A 13 7.98 -2.15 19.83
N SER A 14 6.68 -2.21 20.12
CA SER A 14 5.68 -2.84 19.25
C SER A 14 5.52 -2.12 17.92
N VAL A 15 5.66 -0.79 17.88
CA VAL A 15 5.52 0.01 16.66
C VAL A 15 6.71 -0.23 15.73
N GLU A 16 7.95 -0.21 16.27
CA GLU A 16 9.15 -0.53 15.51
C GLU A 16 9.13 -1.98 14.98
N LEU A 17 8.66 -2.94 15.80
CA LEU A 17 8.50 -4.32 15.34
C LEU A 17 7.52 -4.41 14.17
N SER A 18 6.36 -3.78 14.29
CA SER A 18 5.33 -3.77 13.23
C SER A 18 5.85 -3.16 11.93
N LEU A 19 6.60 -2.07 12.02
CA LEU A 19 7.27 -1.46 10.86
C LEU A 19 8.33 -2.38 10.25
N ALA A 20 9.16 -3.00 11.10
CA ALA A 20 10.21 -3.91 10.65
C ALA A 20 9.65 -5.17 9.98
N GLN A 21 8.54 -5.72 10.48
CA GLN A 21 7.88 -6.89 9.90
C GLN A 21 7.39 -6.67 8.46
N ARG A 22 7.13 -5.43 8.07
CA ARG A 22 6.76 -5.08 6.67
C ARG A 22 7.92 -5.31 5.70
N LEU A 23 9.15 -5.07 6.15
CA LEU A 23 10.36 -5.25 5.36
C LEU A 23 10.95 -6.65 5.55
N TYR A 24 10.78 -7.20 6.75
CA TYR A 24 11.36 -8.47 7.19
C TYR A 24 10.27 -9.37 7.80
N PRO A 25 9.43 -9.99 6.98
CA PRO A 25 8.28 -10.75 7.44
C PRO A 25 8.62 -12.04 8.20
N ASP A 26 9.89 -12.39 8.29
CA ASP A 26 10.37 -13.52 9.10
C ASP A 26 10.63 -13.13 10.57
N LEU A 27 10.57 -11.82 10.89
CA LEU A 27 10.60 -11.37 12.27
C LEU A 27 9.30 -11.75 12.97
N ALA A 28 9.42 -12.31 14.17
CA ALA A 28 8.28 -12.70 14.99
C ALA A 28 8.45 -12.19 16.42
N LEU A 29 7.32 -11.85 17.04
CA LEU A 29 7.29 -11.57 18.48
C LEU A 29 7.51 -12.89 19.23
N ALA A 30 8.53 -12.93 20.09
CA ALA A 30 8.78 -14.07 20.96
C ALA A 30 7.94 -13.98 22.24
N PHE A 31 8.01 -12.85 22.92
CA PHE A 31 7.17 -12.52 24.09
C PHE A 31 7.27 -11.03 24.42
N GLU A 32 6.32 -10.51 25.16
CA GLU A 32 6.29 -9.14 25.65
C GLU A 32 7.02 -9.05 26.98
N LEU A 33 7.86 -8.01 27.15
CA LEU A 33 8.63 -7.78 28.37
C LEU A 33 7.86 -6.94 29.39
N THR A 34 6.97 -6.07 28.90
CA THR A 34 6.18 -5.15 29.71
C THR A 34 4.77 -5.07 29.18
N GLU A 35 3.82 -4.68 30.00
CA GLU A 35 2.49 -4.24 29.57
C GLU A 35 2.61 -2.93 28.76
N ASP A 36 1.53 -2.54 28.08
CA ASP A 36 1.45 -1.32 27.29
C ASP A 36 1.96 -0.10 28.07
N GLN A 37 2.96 0.56 27.50
CA GLN A 37 3.55 1.77 28.05
C GLN A 37 3.07 2.98 27.26
N PRO A 38 2.51 4.01 27.93
CA PRO A 38 2.09 5.21 27.23
C PRO A 38 3.30 5.99 26.70
N VAL A 39 3.23 6.41 25.44
CA VAL A 39 4.16 7.40 24.90
C VAL A 39 3.85 8.76 25.50
N SER A 40 4.85 9.40 26.11
CA SER A 40 4.66 10.64 26.86
C SER A 40 5.69 11.69 26.45
N TRP A 41 5.27 12.93 26.49
CA TRP A 41 6.19 14.06 26.35
C TRP A 41 6.72 14.46 27.72
N PHE A 42 7.99 14.80 27.78
CA PHE A 42 8.66 15.23 28.99
C PHE A 42 9.03 16.71 28.88
N THR A 43 8.68 17.47 29.90
CA THR A 43 9.10 18.87 30.03
C THR A 43 9.98 19.03 31.27
N ARG A 44 10.85 20.03 31.26
CA ARG A 44 11.59 20.40 32.47
C ARG A 44 10.63 20.88 33.55
N ARG A 45 10.79 20.39 34.76
CA ARG A 45 10.04 20.92 35.92
C ARG A 45 10.40 22.39 36.15
N SER A 46 9.39 23.23 36.23
CA SER A 46 9.51 24.67 36.41
C SER A 46 8.47 25.16 37.41
N GLU A 47 8.72 26.30 38.06
CA GLU A 47 7.69 27.00 38.86
C GLU A 47 6.64 27.66 37.95
N ASP A 48 7.03 27.99 36.71
CA ASP A 48 6.12 28.41 35.65
C ASP A 48 5.52 27.16 34.97
N GLU A 49 4.26 26.87 35.28
CA GLU A 49 3.52 25.74 34.70
C GLU A 49 2.74 26.10 33.41
N SER A 50 2.97 27.30 32.86
CA SER A 50 2.23 27.79 31.68
C SER A 50 2.39 26.87 30.46
N LEU A 51 3.61 26.36 30.20
CA LEU A 51 3.88 25.42 29.13
C LEU A 51 3.15 24.08 29.36
N TYR A 52 3.15 23.58 30.60
CA TYR A 52 2.46 22.34 30.93
C TYR A 52 0.94 22.47 30.73
N ALA A 53 0.35 23.56 31.21
CA ALA A 53 -1.06 23.84 31.03
C ALA A 53 -1.44 23.95 29.53
N MET A 54 -0.62 24.64 28.74
CA MET A 54 -0.82 24.77 27.30
C MET A 54 -0.74 23.41 26.58
N LEU A 55 0.18 22.54 26.96
CA LEU A 55 0.29 21.20 26.37
C LEU A 55 -0.91 20.33 26.72
N ILE A 56 -1.41 20.37 27.96
CA ILE A 56 -2.64 19.65 28.36
C ILE A 56 -3.82 20.14 27.52
N GLU A 57 -4.00 21.45 27.39
CA GLU A 57 -5.06 22.02 26.59
C GLU A 57 -4.93 21.63 25.10
N PHE A 58 -3.73 21.71 24.55
CA PHE A 58 -3.45 21.31 23.16
C PHE A 58 -3.81 19.83 22.91
N PHE A 59 -3.29 18.93 23.73
CA PHE A 59 -3.60 17.50 23.58
C PHE A 59 -5.07 17.17 23.86
N GLY A 60 -5.70 17.87 24.79
CA GLY A 60 -7.14 17.77 25.00
C GLY A 60 -7.94 18.15 23.77
N ASN A 61 -7.60 19.27 23.15
CA ASN A 61 -8.28 19.81 21.97
C ASN A 61 -8.09 18.88 20.73
N ILE A 62 -6.87 18.46 20.41
CA ILE A 62 -6.63 17.59 19.24
C ILE A 62 -7.24 16.20 19.41
N LYS A 63 -7.34 15.71 20.64
CA LYS A 63 -8.05 14.45 20.95
C LYS A 63 -9.55 14.61 20.79
N GLN A 64 -10.12 15.70 21.31
CA GLN A 64 -11.56 15.96 21.24
C GLN A 64 -12.03 16.28 19.82
N SER A 65 -11.22 17.00 19.02
CA SER A 65 -11.52 17.29 17.61
C SER A 65 -11.41 16.06 16.69
N GLY A 66 -10.80 14.96 17.14
CA GLY A 66 -10.49 13.79 16.30
C GLY A 66 -9.25 13.98 15.42
N GLU A 67 -8.55 15.11 15.54
CA GLU A 67 -7.36 15.41 14.75
C GLU A 67 -6.21 14.45 15.08
N LEU A 68 -6.06 14.08 16.37
CA LEU A 68 -5.08 13.09 16.78
C LEU A 68 -5.33 11.74 16.09
N SER A 69 -6.57 11.25 16.10
CA SER A 69 -6.93 9.99 15.42
C SER A 69 -6.69 10.06 13.91
N THR A 70 -6.90 11.22 13.29
CA THR A 70 -6.61 11.43 11.87
C THR A 70 -5.10 11.37 11.59
N LEU A 71 -4.27 11.91 12.49
CA LEU A 71 -2.82 11.83 12.40
C LEU A 71 -2.32 10.39 12.61
N GLU A 72 -2.87 9.71 13.63
CA GLU A 72 -2.57 8.30 13.88
C GLU A 72 -2.91 7.44 12.66
N GLU A 73 -4.11 7.58 12.09
CA GLU A 73 -4.51 6.86 10.87
C GLU A 73 -3.57 7.20 9.69
N LYS A 74 -3.24 8.47 9.51
CA LYS A 74 -2.37 8.92 8.41
C LYS A 74 -0.96 8.32 8.48
N TYR A 75 -0.37 8.24 9.67
CA TYR A 75 1.05 7.87 9.82
C TYR A 75 1.26 6.44 10.32
N ILE A 76 0.30 5.87 11.05
CA ILE A 76 0.43 4.59 11.74
C ILE A 76 -0.70 3.62 11.37
N GLY A 77 -1.92 4.07 11.09
CA GLY A 77 -3.09 3.21 10.87
C GLY A 77 -2.93 2.21 9.71
N HIS A 78 -2.16 2.57 8.69
CA HIS A 78 -1.80 1.65 7.62
C HIS A 78 -0.88 0.49 8.06
N ILE A 79 -0.32 0.55 9.26
CA ILE A 79 0.51 -0.53 9.84
C ILE A 79 -0.39 -1.67 10.31
N GLU A 80 -1.53 -1.37 10.96
CA GLU A 80 -2.48 -2.36 11.45
C GLU A 80 -3.24 -3.07 10.32
N ALA A 81 -3.50 -2.36 9.21
CA ALA A 81 -4.17 -2.92 8.03
C ALA A 81 -3.27 -3.85 7.19
N PHE A 82 -1.99 -4.00 7.56
CA PHE A 82 -1.03 -4.76 6.80
C PHE A 82 -1.05 -6.24 7.20
N ASP A 83 -1.61 -7.10 6.36
CA ASP A 83 -1.66 -8.53 6.63
C ASP A 83 -0.28 -9.19 6.40
N TYR A 84 0.32 -9.67 7.49
CA TYR A 84 1.58 -10.41 7.49
C TYR A 84 1.56 -11.63 6.57
N VAL A 85 0.43 -12.33 6.46
CA VAL A 85 0.27 -13.50 5.60
C VAL A 85 0.36 -13.10 4.13
N ASP A 86 -0.28 -11.97 3.78
CA ASP A 86 -0.25 -11.43 2.42
C ASP A 86 1.14 -10.94 2.02
N THR A 87 1.89 -10.35 2.96
CA THR A 87 3.28 -9.93 2.71
C THR A 87 4.19 -11.10 2.40
N ARG A 88 4.14 -12.17 3.17
CA ARG A 88 4.92 -13.38 2.91
C ARG A 88 4.54 -14.04 1.59
N ALA A 89 3.25 -14.01 1.24
CA ALA A 89 2.77 -14.49 -0.05
C ALA A 89 3.29 -13.62 -1.21
N PHE A 90 3.33 -12.29 -1.02
CA PHE A 90 3.87 -11.35 -1.99
C PHE A 90 5.38 -11.57 -2.21
N ILE A 91 6.18 -11.64 -1.13
CA ILE A 91 7.63 -11.86 -1.23
C ILE A 91 7.93 -13.16 -1.96
N ARG A 92 7.26 -14.25 -1.60
CA ARG A 92 7.42 -15.53 -2.36
C ARG A 92 7.04 -15.37 -3.82
N ALA A 93 5.99 -14.59 -4.12
CA ALA A 93 5.57 -14.37 -5.49
C ALA A 93 6.57 -13.51 -6.30
N LEU A 94 7.39 -12.66 -5.64
CA LEU A 94 8.50 -11.95 -6.30
C LEU A 94 9.53 -12.92 -6.88
N ASP A 95 9.84 -13.99 -6.16
CA ASP A 95 10.81 -14.98 -6.60
C ASP A 95 10.17 -16.02 -7.57
N ASP A 96 8.97 -16.50 -7.27
CA ASP A 96 8.36 -17.62 -7.99
C ASP A 96 7.61 -17.19 -9.26
N LYS A 97 6.98 -16.01 -9.27
CA LYS A 97 6.06 -15.60 -10.34
C LYS A 97 6.52 -14.39 -11.13
N LEU A 98 7.06 -13.35 -10.45
CA LEU A 98 7.45 -12.11 -11.12
C LEU A 98 8.43 -12.31 -12.27
N PRO A 99 9.47 -13.18 -12.18
CA PRO A 99 10.41 -13.39 -13.27
C PRO A 99 9.75 -13.80 -14.59
N LYS A 100 8.66 -14.54 -14.52
CA LYS A 100 7.87 -14.95 -15.67
C LYS A 100 7.16 -13.78 -16.36
N TRP A 101 6.69 -12.80 -15.58
CA TRP A 101 5.84 -11.73 -16.06
C TRP A 101 6.56 -10.40 -16.25
N ALA A 102 7.70 -10.21 -15.57
CA ALA A 102 8.50 -8.98 -15.65
C ALA A 102 8.80 -8.52 -17.08
N PRO A 103 9.14 -9.40 -18.05
CA PRO A 103 9.36 -8.96 -19.43
C PRO A 103 8.14 -8.31 -20.08
N LEU A 104 6.92 -8.79 -19.75
CA LEU A 104 5.69 -8.18 -20.27
C LEU A 104 5.40 -6.84 -19.60
N PHE A 105 5.61 -6.73 -18.28
CA PHE A 105 5.48 -5.46 -17.58
C PHE A 105 6.47 -4.43 -18.14
N GLN A 106 7.73 -4.78 -18.28
CA GLN A 106 8.76 -3.91 -18.88
C GLN A 106 8.42 -3.48 -20.32
N LYS A 107 7.87 -4.39 -21.13
CA LYS A 107 7.51 -4.11 -22.52
C LYS A 107 6.36 -3.11 -22.65
N TYR A 108 5.36 -3.17 -21.76
CA TYR A 108 4.11 -2.43 -21.91
C TYR A 108 3.92 -1.28 -20.93
N SER A 109 4.82 -1.08 -19.94
CA SER A 109 4.68 -0.01 -18.95
C SER A 109 4.82 1.40 -19.54
N GLU A 110 5.55 1.54 -20.65
CA GLU A 110 5.76 2.82 -21.37
C GLU A 110 6.27 3.94 -20.43
N GLU A 111 5.47 4.99 -20.17
CA GLU A 111 5.82 6.10 -19.29
C GLU A 111 5.77 5.76 -17.78
N PHE A 112 5.14 4.66 -17.41
CA PHE A 112 5.07 4.24 -16.03
C PHE A 112 6.28 3.39 -15.62
N ASP A 113 6.67 3.46 -14.35
CA ASP A 113 7.59 2.46 -13.81
C ASP A 113 6.93 1.07 -13.91
N TRP A 114 7.60 0.14 -14.57
CA TRP A 114 7.09 -1.22 -14.75
C TRP A 114 6.78 -1.93 -13.42
N ARG A 115 7.49 -1.55 -12.32
CA ARG A 115 7.25 -2.08 -10.98
C ARG A 115 5.91 -1.62 -10.42
N LEU A 116 5.49 -0.39 -10.74
CA LEU A 116 4.15 0.10 -10.39
C LEU A 116 3.07 -0.72 -11.09
N ILE A 117 3.24 -0.99 -12.39
CA ILE A 117 2.30 -1.82 -13.15
C ILE A 117 2.27 -3.25 -12.64
N ALA A 118 3.44 -3.80 -12.28
CA ALA A 118 3.52 -5.13 -11.68
C ALA A 118 2.81 -5.16 -10.29
N ALA A 119 3.00 -4.14 -9.46
CA ALA A 119 2.34 -4.02 -8.16
C ALA A 119 0.80 -3.91 -8.31
N LEU A 120 0.34 -3.09 -9.26
CA LEU A 120 -1.09 -2.98 -9.59
C LEU A 120 -1.65 -4.34 -10.03
N ALA A 121 -0.98 -5.05 -10.93
CA ALA A 121 -1.39 -6.38 -11.36
C ALA A 121 -1.39 -7.43 -10.24
N TYR A 122 -0.46 -7.29 -9.28
CA TYR A 122 -0.47 -8.14 -8.09
C TYR A 122 -1.68 -7.87 -7.21
N GLN A 123 -1.98 -6.61 -6.94
CA GLN A 123 -3.15 -6.21 -6.17
C GLN A 123 -4.45 -6.70 -6.83
N GLU A 124 -4.53 -6.66 -8.15
CA GLU A 124 -5.71 -7.08 -8.91
C GLU A 124 -5.91 -8.60 -8.93
N SER A 125 -4.86 -9.38 -9.11
CA SER A 125 -5.00 -10.82 -9.38
C SER A 125 -3.94 -11.73 -8.74
N HIS A 126 -3.00 -11.19 -7.96
CA HIS A 126 -1.80 -11.92 -7.51
C HIS A 126 -1.04 -12.56 -8.69
N TRP A 127 -0.97 -11.82 -9.83
CA TRP A 127 -0.40 -12.27 -11.10
C TRP A 127 -1.00 -13.57 -11.65
N LYS A 128 -2.32 -13.74 -11.52
CA LYS A 128 -3.04 -14.90 -12.07
C LYS A 128 -3.74 -14.53 -13.39
N PRO A 129 -3.24 -15.01 -14.56
CA PRO A 129 -3.85 -14.66 -15.86
C PRO A 129 -5.30 -15.09 -15.99
N ALA A 130 -5.67 -16.21 -15.36
CA ALA A 130 -7.01 -16.75 -15.40
C ALA A 130 -7.94 -16.24 -14.28
N ALA A 131 -7.55 -15.16 -13.57
CA ALA A 131 -8.36 -14.59 -12.50
C ALA A 131 -9.74 -14.18 -13.00
N LYS A 132 -10.75 -14.45 -12.18
CA LYS A 132 -12.17 -14.13 -12.45
C LYS A 132 -12.81 -13.73 -11.13
N SER A 133 -13.55 -12.61 -11.11
CA SER A 133 -14.36 -12.21 -9.98
C SER A 133 -15.84 -12.55 -10.20
N PRO A 134 -16.64 -12.62 -9.14
CA PRO A 134 -18.09 -12.73 -9.22
C PRO A 134 -18.75 -11.57 -9.98
N THR A 135 -18.14 -10.39 -9.97
CA THR A 135 -18.62 -9.18 -10.66
C THR A 135 -18.27 -9.14 -12.15
N GLY A 136 -17.57 -10.18 -12.66
CA GLY A 136 -17.31 -10.34 -14.09
C GLY A 136 -16.04 -9.68 -14.61
N VAL A 137 -15.17 -9.11 -13.72
CA VAL A 137 -13.82 -8.68 -14.11
C VAL A 137 -12.90 -9.89 -14.28
N ARG A 138 -11.94 -9.81 -15.21
CA ARG A 138 -11.12 -10.96 -15.59
C ARG A 138 -9.70 -10.59 -15.96
N GLY A 139 -8.80 -11.58 -15.80
CA GLY A 139 -7.44 -11.52 -16.26
C GLY A 139 -6.48 -10.90 -15.26
N MET A 140 -5.23 -10.75 -15.65
CA MET A 140 -4.14 -10.29 -14.78
C MET A 140 -4.38 -8.87 -14.24
N MET A 141 -5.03 -8.00 -15.02
CA MET A 141 -5.35 -6.61 -14.67
C MET A 141 -6.84 -6.42 -14.35
N MET A 142 -7.59 -7.49 -14.12
CA MET A 142 -9.00 -7.52 -13.71
C MET A 142 -9.89 -6.55 -14.49
N LEU A 143 -9.80 -6.56 -15.81
CA LEU A 143 -10.55 -5.65 -16.66
C LEU A 143 -12.04 -6.07 -16.75
N THR A 144 -12.93 -5.08 -16.69
CA THR A 144 -14.34 -5.28 -17.07
C THR A 144 -14.46 -5.54 -18.57
N LEU A 145 -15.57 -6.09 -19.03
CA LEU A 145 -15.80 -6.27 -20.48
C LEU A 145 -15.87 -4.94 -21.25
N PRO A 146 -16.57 -3.89 -20.74
CA PRO A 146 -16.57 -2.59 -21.39
C PRO A 146 -15.18 -1.95 -21.46
N THR A 147 -14.42 -1.98 -20.36
CA THR A 147 -13.05 -1.47 -20.32
C THR A 147 -12.15 -2.18 -21.32
N ALA A 148 -12.17 -3.51 -21.34
CA ALA A 148 -11.39 -4.31 -22.27
C ALA A 148 -11.67 -3.94 -23.74
N LYS A 149 -12.95 -3.83 -24.09
CA LYS A 149 -13.37 -3.39 -25.45
C LYS A 149 -12.84 -2.00 -25.78
N SER A 150 -12.94 -1.06 -24.84
CA SER A 150 -12.51 0.34 -25.06
C SER A 150 -11.01 0.47 -25.32
N VAL A 151 -10.19 -0.45 -24.77
CA VAL A 151 -8.72 -0.46 -24.94
C VAL A 151 -8.24 -1.53 -25.93
N GLY A 152 -9.14 -2.12 -26.72
CA GLY A 152 -8.79 -3.06 -27.78
C GLY A 152 -8.31 -4.43 -27.31
N VAL A 153 -8.76 -4.87 -26.12
CA VAL A 153 -8.50 -6.21 -25.58
C VAL A 153 -9.62 -7.16 -26.02
N THR A 154 -9.26 -8.19 -26.75
CA THR A 154 -10.21 -9.22 -27.23
C THR A 154 -10.25 -10.43 -26.30
N ASN A 155 -9.11 -10.77 -25.67
CA ASN A 155 -9.01 -11.85 -24.70
C ASN A 155 -8.41 -11.33 -23.39
N ARG A 156 -9.26 -11.12 -22.38
CA ARG A 156 -8.84 -10.64 -21.06
C ARG A 156 -8.00 -11.65 -20.26
N LEU A 157 -8.06 -12.94 -20.60
CA LEU A 157 -7.29 -14.00 -19.96
C LEU A 157 -5.90 -14.21 -20.59
N ASP A 158 -5.65 -13.59 -21.72
CA ASP A 158 -4.31 -13.50 -22.29
C ASP A 158 -3.48 -12.49 -21.52
N PRO A 159 -2.35 -12.89 -20.91
CA PRO A 159 -1.59 -12.01 -20.03
C PRO A 159 -1.04 -10.77 -20.75
N GLU A 160 -0.58 -10.93 -21.99
CA GLU A 160 -0.03 -9.84 -22.78
C GLU A 160 -1.10 -8.78 -23.10
N GLN A 161 -2.26 -9.21 -23.59
CA GLN A 161 -3.38 -8.31 -23.84
C GLN A 161 -3.90 -7.66 -22.57
N SER A 162 -3.98 -8.43 -21.47
CA SER A 162 -4.47 -7.92 -20.19
C SER A 162 -3.56 -6.83 -19.64
N ILE A 163 -2.23 -7.03 -19.63
CA ILE A 163 -1.25 -6.05 -19.17
C ILE A 163 -1.31 -4.80 -20.04
N ARG A 164 -1.19 -4.94 -21.36
CA ARG A 164 -1.27 -3.82 -22.30
C ARG A 164 -2.57 -3.01 -22.13
N GLY A 165 -3.70 -3.70 -22.03
CA GLY A 165 -5.00 -3.04 -21.84
C GLY A 165 -5.14 -2.35 -20.49
N GLY A 166 -4.58 -2.94 -19.42
CA GLY A 166 -4.56 -2.33 -18.08
C GLY A 166 -3.72 -1.06 -18.04
N VAL A 167 -2.55 -1.06 -18.67
CA VAL A 167 -1.68 0.13 -18.79
C VAL A 167 -2.38 1.23 -19.59
N GLU A 168 -2.95 0.91 -20.74
CA GLU A 168 -3.70 1.87 -21.55
C GLU A 168 -4.90 2.44 -20.80
N TYR A 169 -5.60 1.63 -20.00
CA TYR A 169 -6.69 2.11 -19.16
C TYR A 169 -6.19 3.05 -18.06
N LEU A 170 -5.10 2.69 -17.37
CA LEU A 170 -4.49 3.56 -16.36
C LEU A 170 -4.08 4.91 -16.96
N ARG A 171 -3.44 4.90 -18.15
CA ARG A 171 -3.06 6.13 -18.88
C ARG A 171 -4.25 7.02 -19.14
N ARG A 172 -5.37 6.46 -19.59
CA ARG A 172 -6.61 7.22 -19.83
C ARG A 172 -7.17 7.82 -18.56
N ILE A 173 -7.06 7.11 -17.42
CA ILE A 173 -7.49 7.65 -16.13
C ILE A 173 -6.58 8.81 -15.72
N VAL A 174 -5.25 8.66 -15.80
CA VAL A 174 -4.29 9.73 -15.50
C VAL A 174 -4.59 10.98 -16.34
N GLY A 175 -4.85 10.81 -17.63
CA GLY A 175 -5.19 11.92 -18.54
C GLY A 175 -6.56 12.58 -18.26
N ARG A 176 -7.38 12.02 -17.37
CA ARG A 176 -8.64 12.62 -16.92
C ARG A 176 -8.52 13.36 -15.58
N VAL A 177 -7.44 13.13 -14.85
CA VAL A 177 -7.20 13.85 -13.58
C VAL A 177 -6.98 15.34 -13.92
N PRO A 178 -7.65 16.26 -13.22
CA PRO A 178 -7.54 17.69 -13.51
C PRO A 178 -6.09 18.20 -13.50
N ASP A 179 -5.77 19.14 -14.39
CA ASP A 179 -4.43 19.75 -14.47
C ASP A 179 -4.06 20.60 -13.25
N SER A 180 -5.04 20.93 -12.42
CA SER A 180 -4.82 21.58 -11.12
C SER A 180 -4.15 20.68 -10.08
N ILE A 181 -4.14 19.36 -10.31
CA ILE A 181 -3.48 18.36 -9.45
C ILE A 181 -2.02 18.25 -9.89
N ASN A 182 -1.12 18.21 -8.91
CA ASN A 182 0.31 18.02 -9.16
C ASN A 182 0.56 16.68 -9.88
N GLU A 183 1.47 16.68 -10.87
CA GLU A 183 1.80 15.49 -11.67
C GLU A 183 2.18 14.26 -10.80
N HIS A 184 2.91 14.48 -9.70
CA HIS A 184 3.27 13.41 -8.78
C HIS A 184 2.08 12.85 -7.99
N GLU A 185 0.99 13.62 -7.87
CA GLU A 185 -0.22 13.21 -7.17
C GLU A 185 -1.25 12.58 -8.11
N LYS A 186 -1.23 12.92 -9.40
CA LYS A 186 -2.15 12.37 -10.41
C LYS A 186 -2.20 10.86 -10.40
N ILE A 187 -1.06 10.20 -10.19
CA ILE A 187 -0.99 8.73 -10.17
C ILE A 187 -1.79 8.13 -9.02
N TRP A 188 -1.82 8.77 -7.84
CA TRP A 188 -2.58 8.27 -6.69
C TRP A 188 -4.09 8.34 -6.95
N PHE A 189 -4.57 9.45 -7.52
CA PHE A 189 -5.96 9.59 -7.95
C PHE A 189 -6.31 8.58 -9.05
N ALA A 190 -5.39 8.32 -9.95
CA ALA A 190 -5.60 7.36 -11.03
C ALA A 190 -5.67 5.91 -10.50
N LEU A 191 -4.82 5.53 -9.55
CA LEU A 191 -4.86 4.21 -8.91
C LEU A 191 -6.15 4.01 -8.11
N ALA A 192 -6.58 5.02 -7.34
CA ALA A 192 -7.87 4.99 -6.66
C ALA A 192 -9.02 4.82 -7.66
N SER A 193 -9.01 5.60 -8.74
CA SER A 193 -10.02 5.51 -9.82
C SER A 193 -9.99 4.18 -10.58
N TYR A 194 -8.83 3.55 -10.70
CA TYR A 194 -8.70 2.23 -11.30
C TYR A 194 -9.50 1.19 -10.49
N ASN A 195 -9.39 1.26 -9.16
CA ASN A 195 -10.01 0.33 -8.23
C ASN A 195 -11.53 0.56 -8.10
N ILE A 196 -11.96 1.79 -7.80
CA ILE A 196 -13.36 2.11 -7.47
C ILE A 196 -14.16 2.67 -8.65
N GLY A 197 -13.51 3.00 -9.75
CA GLY A 197 -14.10 3.67 -10.91
C GLY A 197 -13.96 5.19 -10.85
N TYR A 198 -13.75 5.80 -12.02
CA TYR A 198 -13.52 7.26 -12.16
C TYR A 198 -14.73 8.13 -11.76
N GLY A 199 -15.92 7.56 -11.67
CA GLY A 199 -17.14 8.29 -11.31
C GLY A 199 -17.38 8.46 -9.81
N HIS A 200 -16.51 7.93 -8.98
CA HIS A 200 -16.57 8.02 -7.52
C HIS A 200 -15.46 8.89 -6.96
#